data_d24781d99b5332ba1203cbb8a55c7e75
#
_entry.id   d24781d99b5332ba1203cbb8a55c7e75
#
_cell.length_a   1.000
_cell.length_b   1.000
_cell.length_c   1.000
_cell.angle_alpha   90.00
_cell.angle_beta   90.00
_cell.angle_gamma   90.00
#
_symmetry.space_group_name_H-M   'P 1'
#
loop_
_entity.id
_entity.type
_entity.pdbx_description
1 polymer ?
#
loop_
_entity_poly.entity_id
_entity_poly.type
_entity_poly.pdbx_seq_one_letter_code
_entity_poly.pdbx_strand_id
1 'polypeptide(L)'
;MPEIRNFIGYGNNPPLFKWENNAKLAVQFVLNYEEGAENTVLNGDKQSEIFLSEIIGAKPVIGQRNMNMESIYEYGSRNGFWRIYNEFTKRKLPLTIFGVALALEKNLEVCDAIKHAKFEVASHGYRWIDYQHVDPKIEEEHIIKSNQIIKNIFGYYPSGWYTGRTSPNTRNLVLKNTDVLYDSDAYDDDIPYWVKPDNKKHLIIPYTLDNNDMRFATTQGFNTGDDFYNYLKDSFDTLYTCLLYTSPSPRDY
;
A
#
# COMPACT_ATOMS: atom_id res chain seq x y z
N MET A 1 -12.10 17.77 15.59
CA MET A 1 -11.28 18.96 15.23
C MET A 1 -10.39 18.53 14.08
N PRO A 2 -10.10 19.37 13.08
CA PRO A 2 -9.14 19.01 12.07
C PRO A 2 -7.82 18.65 12.73
N GLU A 3 -7.22 17.55 12.33
CA GLU A 3 -5.94 17.09 12.83
C GLU A 3 -4.89 18.16 12.48
N ILE A 4 -4.25 18.72 13.48
CA ILE A 4 -3.23 19.75 13.27
C ILE A 4 -1.97 19.05 12.78
N ARG A 5 -1.45 19.46 11.63
CA ARG A 5 -0.20 18.93 11.09
C ARG A 5 0.95 19.21 12.08
N ASN A 6 1.74 18.18 12.37
CA ASN A 6 2.91 18.30 13.22
C ASN A 6 4.17 18.52 12.37
N PHE A 7 4.71 19.73 12.38
CA PHE A 7 5.96 20.07 11.71
C PHE A 7 7.15 20.16 12.68
N ILE A 8 6.93 19.93 13.97
CA ILE A 8 7.99 19.99 14.99
C ILE A 8 8.69 18.63 15.09
N GLY A 9 7.92 17.55 14.94
CA GLY A 9 8.44 16.17 15.06
C GLY A 9 9.14 15.95 16.41
N TYR A 10 10.30 15.34 16.34
CA TYR A 10 11.12 15.03 17.54
C TYR A 10 12.17 16.09 17.84
N GLY A 11 12.36 17.08 16.97
CA GLY A 11 13.43 18.07 17.08
C GLY A 11 14.81 17.38 17.13
N ASN A 12 15.66 17.78 18.07
CA ASN A 12 16.97 17.16 18.28
C ASN A 12 16.94 15.93 19.21
N ASN A 13 15.75 15.45 19.58
CA ASN A 13 15.58 14.35 20.53
C ASN A 13 14.75 13.21 19.89
N PRO A 14 15.29 12.47 18.92
CA PRO A 14 14.59 11.36 18.30
C PRO A 14 14.25 10.28 19.34
N PRO A 15 13.13 9.57 19.21
CA PRO A 15 12.74 8.55 20.16
C PRO A 15 13.75 7.40 20.16
N LEU A 16 14.10 6.91 21.33
CA LEU A 16 14.88 5.69 21.48
C LEU A 16 13.98 4.50 21.16
N PHE A 17 14.05 4.03 19.94
CA PHE A 17 13.29 2.87 19.47
C PHE A 17 14.20 1.64 19.39
N LYS A 18 13.69 0.48 19.80
CA LYS A 18 14.39 -0.80 19.70
C LYS A 18 13.48 -1.83 19.07
N TRP A 19 13.94 -2.42 17.99
CA TRP A 19 13.29 -3.58 17.39
C TRP A 19 13.44 -4.81 18.28
N GLU A 20 12.54 -5.78 18.13
CA GLU A 20 12.67 -7.07 18.81
C GLU A 20 14.01 -7.73 18.54
N ASN A 21 14.49 -8.53 19.50
CA ASN A 21 15.76 -9.25 19.44
C ASN A 21 16.99 -8.35 19.23
N ASN A 22 16.92 -7.07 19.64
CA ASN A 22 17.95 -6.06 19.38
C ASN A 22 18.30 -5.91 17.88
N ALA A 23 17.34 -6.22 16.99
CA ALA A 23 17.53 -5.96 15.57
C ALA A 23 17.68 -4.45 15.32
N LYS A 24 18.49 -4.12 14.35
CA LYS A 24 18.81 -2.73 13.98
C LYS A 24 17.77 -2.14 13.03
N LEU A 25 17.13 -3.00 12.25
CA LEU A 25 16.20 -2.63 11.21
C LEU A 25 15.12 -3.70 11.09
N ALA A 26 13.90 -3.30 10.79
CA ALA A 26 12.85 -4.17 10.32
C ALA A 26 12.64 -3.93 8.82
N VAL A 27 12.58 -5.01 8.05
CA VAL A 27 12.29 -4.95 6.61
C VAL A 27 10.95 -5.64 6.39
N GLN A 28 9.98 -4.90 5.85
CA GLN A 28 8.72 -5.44 5.40
C GLN A 28 8.69 -5.42 3.87
N PHE A 29 8.53 -6.58 3.27
CA PHE A 29 8.25 -6.67 1.84
C PHE A 29 6.76 -6.60 1.63
N VAL A 30 6.33 -5.69 0.76
CA VAL A 30 4.92 -5.48 0.44
C VAL A 30 4.70 -5.67 -1.05
N LEU A 31 3.64 -6.39 -1.41
CA LEU A 31 3.13 -6.47 -2.78
C LEU A 31 1.71 -5.91 -2.80
N ASN A 32 1.52 -4.81 -3.51
CA ASN A 32 0.19 -4.30 -3.80
C ASN A 32 -0.45 -5.17 -4.89
N TYR A 33 -1.63 -5.75 -4.60
CA TYR A 33 -2.40 -6.52 -5.57
C TYR A 33 -3.68 -5.76 -5.91
N GLU A 34 -3.70 -5.11 -7.08
CA GLU A 34 -4.66 -4.06 -7.44
C GLU A 34 -5.41 -4.37 -8.73
N GLU A 35 -4.92 -5.31 -9.52
CA GLU A 35 -5.31 -5.59 -10.90
C GLU A 35 -6.79 -5.98 -11.05
N GLY A 36 -7.51 -5.19 -11.84
CA GLY A 36 -8.95 -5.34 -12.04
C GLY A 36 -9.82 -4.50 -11.11
N ALA A 37 -9.21 -3.78 -10.13
CA ALA A 37 -9.92 -2.87 -9.23
C ALA A 37 -9.75 -1.38 -9.58
N GLU A 38 -8.97 -1.07 -10.60
CA GLU A 38 -8.76 0.26 -11.16
C GLU A 38 -10.03 0.85 -11.77
N ASN A 39 -9.98 2.14 -12.14
CA ASN A 39 -11.08 2.81 -12.84
C ASN A 39 -11.35 2.19 -14.20
N THR A 40 -12.54 1.67 -14.41
CA THR A 40 -13.02 1.17 -15.71
C THR A 40 -14.55 1.15 -15.74
N VAL A 41 -15.13 1.38 -16.91
CA VAL A 41 -16.58 1.27 -17.11
C VAL A 41 -17.12 -0.13 -16.77
N LEU A 42 -16.28 -1.17 -16.79
CA LEU A 42 -16.65 -2.52 -16.36
C LEU A 42 -16.92 -2.62 -14.85
N ASN A 43 -16.33 -1.71 -14.06
CA ASN A 43 -16.57 -1.59 -12.62
C ASN A 43 -17.64 -0.55 -12.29
N GLY A 44 -18.32 0.04 -13.31
CA GLY A 44 -19.34 1.08 -13.15
C GLY A 44 -18.79 2.50 -13.09
N ASP A 45 -17.51 2.70 -13.37
CA ASP A 45 -16.88 4.03 -13.35
C ASP A 45 -17.25 4.83 -14.59
N LYS A 46 -17.20 6.15 -14.47
CA LYS A 46 -17.48 7.05 -15.59
C LYS A 46 -16.38 7.12 -16.64
N GLN A 47 -15.17 6.66 -16.28
CA GLN A 47 -13.97 6.81 -17.09
C GLN A 47 -12.96 5.69 -16.80
N SER A 48 -11.97 5.57 -17.70
CA SER A 48 -10.85 4.65 -17.53
C SER A 48 -9.81 5.17 -16.55
N GLU A 49 -8.96 4.27 -16.05
CA GLU A 49 -7.68 4.62 -15.39
C GLU A 49 -6.73 5.28 -16.40
N ILE A 50 -5.76 6.04 -15.88
CA ILE A 50 -4.70 6.69 -16.65
C ILE A 50 -3.29 6.40 -16.10
N PHE A 51 -3.20 5.93 -14.86
CA PHE A 51 -1.91 5.58 -14.27
C PHE A 51 -1.30 4.39 -15.00
N LEU A 52 -0.02 4.45 -15.30
CA LEU A 52 0.75 3.56 -16.17
C LEU A 52 0.52 3.73 -17.69
N SER A 53 -0.20 4.77 -18.12
CA SER A 53 -0.26 5.09 -19.56
C SER A 53 1.14 5.41 -20.10
N GLU A 54 1.46 4.90 -21.31
CA GLU A 54 2.68 5.28 -22.03
C GLU A 54 2.69 6.76 -22.45
N ILE A 55 1.50 7.41 -22.39
CA ILE A 55 1.36 8.83 -22.72
C ILE A 55 1.40 9.66 -21.45
N ILE A 56 2.45 10.44 -21.26
CA ILE A 56 2.56 11.37 -20.14
C ILE A 56 1.43 12.41 -20.23
N GLY A 57 0.66 12.54 -19.14
CA GLY A 57 -0.48 13.45 -19.09
C GLY A 57 -1.70 12.97 -19.90
N ALA A 58 -1.79 11.66 -20.14
CA ALA A 58 -2.97 11.05 -20.76
C ALA A 58 -4.26 11.49 -20.06
N LYS A 59 -5.32 11.68 -20.85
CA LYS A 59 -6.65 11.93 -20.31
C LYS A 59 -7.42 10.62 -20.23
N PRO A 60 -8.30 10.45 -19.23
CA PRO A 60 -9.13 9.26 -19.15
C PRO A 60 -10.11 9.18 -20.33
N VAL A 61 -10.40 7.97 -20.77
CA VAL A 61 -11.43 7.71 -21.76
C VAL A 61 -12.79 7.69 -21.04
N ILE A 62 -13.68 8.61 -21.43
CA ILE A 62 -14.98 8.78 -20.80
C ILE A 62 -16.01 7.83 -21.41
N GLY A 63 -16.74 7.09 -20.58
CA GLY A 63 -17.86 6.23 -20.97
C GLY A 63 -17.50 5.04 -21.84
N GLN A 64 -16.22 4.76 -22.04
CA GLN A 64 -15.72 3.64 -22.84
C GLN A 64 -14.55 2.94 -22.17
N ARG A 65 -14.28 1.72 -22.60
CA ARG A 65 -13.10 0.95 -22.19
C ARG A 65 -11.83 1.55 -22.78
N ASN A 66 -10.74 1.48 -22.04
CA ASN A 66 -9.39 1.73 -22.55
C ASN A 66 -8.63 0.41 -22.58
N MET A 67 -8.59 -0.21 -23.76
CA MET A 67 -8.03 -1.55 -23.92
C MET A 67 -6.54 -1.63 -23.58
N ASN A 68 -5.77 -0.55 -23.84
CA ASN A 68 -4.35 -0.52 -23.52
C ASN A 68 -4.15 -0.51 -22.00
N MET A 69 -4.91 0.32 -21.26
CA MET A 69 -4.85 0.37 -19.81
C MET A 69 -5.27 -0.96 -19.17
N GLU A 70 -6.39 -1.53 -19.59
CA GLU A 70 -6.85 -2.83 -19.09
C GLU A 70 -5.80 -3.92 -19.32
N SER A 71 -5.17 -3.94 -20.49
CA SER A 71 -4.12 -4.91 -20.84
C SER A 71 -2.86 -4.77 -19.96
N ILE A 72 -2.47 -3.53 -19.59
CA ILE A 72 -1.33 -3.29 -18.68
C ILE A 72 -1.65 -3.87 -17.29
N TYR A 73 -2.84 -3.58 -16.77
CA TYR A 73 -3.25 -4.13 -15.47
C TYR A 73 -3.37 -5.66 -15.49
N GLU A 74 -3.89 -6.26 -16.57
CA GLU A 74 -3.92 -7.71 -16.71
C GLU A 74 -2.53 -8.35 -16.64
N TYR A 75 -1.47 -7.68 -17.07
CA TYR A 75 -0.11 -8.22 -17.00
C TYR A 75 0.33 -8.53 -15.58
N GLY A 76 -0.02 -7.68 -14.60
CA GLY A 76 0.30 -7.88 -13.19
C GLY A 76 -0.27 -9.19 -12.67
N SER A 77 -1.57 -9.43 -12.88
CA SER A 77 -2.23 -10.67 -12.42
C SER A 77 -1.81 -11.91 -13.20
N ARG A 78 -1.53 -11.78 -14.52
CA ARG A 78 -1.18 -12.91 -15.39
C ARG A 78 0.27 -13.37 -15.27
N ASN A 79 1.19 -12.45 -15.00
CA ASN A 79 2.64 -12.73 -14.99
C ASN A 79 3.37 -12.15 -13.78
N GLY A 80 3.13 -10.87 -13.44
CA GLY A 80 3.88 -10.14 -12.43
C GLY A 80 3.79 -10.79 -11.05
N PHE A 81 2.57 -11.04 -10.59
CA PHE A 81 2.32 -11.70 -9.32
C PHE A 81 3.07 -13.04 -9.21
N TRP A 82 2.97 -13.89 -10.21
CA TRP A 82 3.54 -15.24 -10.18
C TRP A 82 5.07 -15.24 -10.15
N ARG A 83 5.72 -14.28 -10.81
CA ARG A 83 7.17 -14.11 -10.74
C ARG A 83 7.61 -13.73 -9.32
N ILE A 84 6.95 -12.76 -8.70
CA ILE A 84 7.23 -12.33 -7.33
C ILE A 84 6.92 -13.47 -6.35
N TYR A 85 5.76 -14.10 -6.46
CA TYR A 85 5.36 -15.25 -5.65
C TYR A 85 6.43 -16.35 -5.65
N ASN A 86 6.93 -16.74 -6.83
CA ASN A 86 7.95 -17.76 -6.96
C ASN A 86 9.28 -17.36 -6.30
N GLU A 87 9.68 -16.08 -6.40
CA GLU A 87 10.91 -15.62 -5.78
C GLU A 87 10.82 -15.62 -4.25
N PHE A 88 9.69 -15.19 -3.69
CA PHE A 88 9.49 -15.17 -2.24
C PHE A 88 9.33 -16.58 -1.66
N THR A 89 8.57 -17.44 -2.29
CA THR A 89 8.38 -18.84 -1.84
C THR A 89 9.66 -19.64 -1.94
N LYS A 90 10.41 -19.52 -3.05
CA LYS A 90 11.72 -20.17 -3.23
C LYS A 90 12.72 -19.78 -2.14
N ARG A 91 12.72 -18.51 -1.73
CA ARG A 91 13.63 -18.00 -0.70
C ARG A 91 13.07 -18.11 0.71
N LYS A 92 11.83 -18.55 0.87
CA LYS A 92 11.11 -18.63 2.15
C LYS A 92 11.07 -17.26 2.87
N LEU A 93 10.90 -16.19 2.11
CA LEU A 93 10.78 -14.84 2.66
C LEU A 93 9.30 -14.53 2.99
N PRO A 94 9.05 -13.81 4.09
CA PRO A 94 7.71 -13.28 4.36
C PRO A 94 7.35 -12.21 3.33
N LEU A 95 6.04 -12.11 3.05
CA LEU A 95 5.48 -11.09 2.16
C LEU A 95 4.12 -10.66 2.71
N THR A 96 3.88 -9.36 2.76
CA THR A 96 2.57 -8.80 3.04
C THR A 96 1.91 -8.41 1.72
N ILE A 97 0.72 -8.92 1.46
CA ILE A 97 -0.09 -8.54 0.31
C ILE A 97 -1.03 -7.42 0.73
N PHE A 98 -0.83 -6.23 0.20
CA PHE A 98 -1.85 -5.18 0.26
C PHE A 98 -2.85 -5.45 -0.85
N GLY A 99 -3.92 -6.17 -0.51
CA GLY A 99 -4.89 -6.66 -1.48
C GLY A 99 -6.09 -5.76 -1.60
N VAL A 100 -6.33 -5.23 -2.81
CA VAL A 100 -7.60 -4.57 -3.14
C VAL A 100 -8.68 -5.64 -3.23
N ALA A 101 -9.72 -5.55 -2.42
CA ALA A 101 -10.67 -6.66 -2.25
C ALA A 101 -11.39 -7.05 -3.54
N LEU A 102 -11.71 -6.11 -4.43
CA LEU A 102 -12.28 -6.42 -5.73
C LEU A 102 -11.29 -7.17 -6.65
N ALA A 103 -10.00 -6.85 -6.57
CA ALA A 103 -8.97 -7.57 -7.33
C ALA A 103 -8.83 -9.02 -6.84
N LEU A 104 -8.82 -9.22 -5.52
CA LEU A 104 -8.79 -10.54 -4.89
C LEU A 104 -10.05 -11.36 -5.26
N GLU A 105 -11.24 -10.75 -5.24
CA GLU A 105 -12.50 -11.42 -5.59
C GLU A 105 -12.50 -11.88 -7.05
N LYS A 106 -11.84 -11.15 -7.95
CA LYS A 106 -11.73 -11.49 -9.38
C LYS A 106 -10.72 -12.60 -9.68
N ASN A 107 -9.82 -12.93 -8.73
CA ASN A 107 -8.75 -13.91 -8.97
C ASN A 107 -8.53 -14.82 -7.76
N LEU A 108 -9.39 -15.83 -7.63
CA LEU A 108 -9.32 -16.78 -6.51
C LEU A 108 -8.08 -17.70 -6.59
N GLU A 109 -7.50 -17.91 -7.77
CA GLU A 109 -6.27 -18.69 -7.94
C GLU A 109 -5.08 -17.99 -7.25
N VAL A 110 -4.97 -16.69 -7.41
CA VAL A 110 -4.00 -15.88 -6.65
C VAL A 110 -4.26 -15.95 -5.15
N CYS A 111 -5.52 -15.88 -4.73
CA CYS A 111 -5.87 -15.99 -3.31
C CYS A 111 -5.47 -17.36 -2.71
N ASP A 112 -5.63 -18.44 -3.46
CA ASP A 112 -5.22 -19.78 -3.02
C ASP A 112 -3.70 -19.90 -2.94
N ALA A 113 -2.96 -19.29 -3.87
CA ALA A 113 -1.51 -19.22 -3.80
C ALA A 113 -1.03 -18.43 -2.57
N ILE A 114 -1.64 -17.29 -2.26
CA ILE A 114 -1.35 -16.47 -1.06
C ILE A 114 -1.57 -17.31 0.21
N LYS A 115 -2.71 -18.02 0.31
CA LYS A 115 -2.99 -18.93 1.45
C LYS A 115 -1.94 -20.03 1.58
N HIS A 116 -1.59 -20.67 0.46
CA HIS A 116 -0.59 -21.75 0.44
C HIS A 116 0.77 -21.27 0.93
N ALA A 117 1.20 -20.08 0.50
CA ALA A 117 2.46 -19.48 0.93
C ALA A 117 2.40 -18.90 2.36
N LYS A 118 1.21 -18.80 2.95
CA LYS A 118 0.97 -18.16 4.24
C LYS A 118 1.42 -16.71 4.29
N PHE A 119 1.29 -16.00 3.18
CA PHE A 119 1.54 -14.56 3.15
C PHE A 119 0.46 -13.81 3.93
N GLU A 120 0.85 -12.77 4.65
CA GLU A 120 -0.10 -11.86 5.29
C GLU A 120 -0.95 -11.15 4.24
N VAL A 121 -2.24 -10.96 4.52
CA VAL A 121 -3.11 -10.09 3.73
C VAL A 121 -3.55 -8.93 4.60
N ALA A 122 -3.15 -7.74 4.21
CA ALA A 122 -3.70 -6.49 4.70
C ALA A 122 -4.68 -5.92 3.65
N SER A 123 -5.69 -5.20 4.09
CA SER A 123 -6.67 -4.61 3.17
C SER A 123 -6.07 -3.40 2.45
N HIS A 124 -6.23 -3.36 1.14
CA HIS A 124 -5.96 -2.16 0.31
C HIS A 124 -7.27 -1.50 -0.15
N GLY A 125 -8.31 -1.56 0.69
CA GLY A 125 -9.64 -1.08 0.36
C GLY A 125 -10.40 -2.02 -0.59
N TYR A 126 -11.59 -1.55 -1.04
CA TYR A 126 -12.42 -2.31 -1.98
C TYR A 126 -12.07 -2.04 -3.44
N ARG A 127 -11.76 -0.78 -3.76
CA ARG A 127 -11.43 -0.29 -5.09
C ARG A 127 -10.10 0.46 -5.06
N TRP A 128 -9.37 0.41 -6.15
CA TRP A 128 -8.15 1.21 -6.33
C TRP A 128 -8.49 2.54 -7.01
N ILE A 129 -9.15 3.42 -6.30
CA ILE A 129 -9.61 4.74 -6.75
C ILE A 129 -9.17 5.83 -5.77
N ASP A 130 -9.19 7.08 -6.21
CA ASP A 130 -8.97 8.22 -5.33
C ASP A 130 -10.24 8.53 -4.52
N TYR A 131 -10.13 8.41 -3.20
CA TYR A 131 -11.25 8.66 -2.27
C TYR A 131 -11.39 10.14 -1.88
N GLN A 132 -10.47 11.03 -2.28
CA GLN A 132 -10.46 12.44 -1.85
C GLN A 132 -11.83 13.15 -2.04
N HIS A 133 -12.57 12.78 -3.07
CA HIS A 133 -13.86 13.40 -3.41
C HIS A 133 -15.02 12.39 -3.44
N VAL A 134 -14.81 11.20 -2.92
CA VAL A 134 -15.88 10.19 -2.81
C VAL A 134 -16.78 10.53 -1.63
N ASP A 135 -18.10 10.32 -1.78
CA ASP A 135 -19.04 10.48 -0.68
C ASP A 135 -18.61 9.60 0.51
N PRO A 136 -18.50 10.13 1.74
CA PRO A 136 -18.08 9.37 2.90
C PRO A 136 -18.91 8.10 3.18
N LYS A 137 -20.20 8.08 2.78
CA LYS A 137 -21.03 6.88 2.91
C LYS A 137 -20.59 5.78 1.94
N ILE A 138 -20.25 6.15 0.70
CA ILE A 138 -19.72 5.20 -0.29
C ILE A 138 -18.37 4.68 0.16
N GLU A 139 -17.51 5.56 0.68
CA GLU A 139 -16.21 5.15 1.24
C GLU A 139 -16.39 4.17 2.42
N GLU A 140 -17.33 4.46 3.33
CA GLU A 140 -17.66 3.56 4.44
C GLU A 140 -18.17 2.19 3.96
N GLU A 141 -19.07 2.17 2.98
CA GLU A 141 -19.55 0.94 2.35
C GLU A 141 -18.40 0.12 1.72
N HIS A 142 -17.46 0.79 1.06
CA HIS A 142 -16.29 0.16 0.47
C HIS A 142 -15.37 -0.45 1.54
N ILE A 143 -15.18 0.22 2.66
CA ILE A 143 -14.39 -0.28 3.79
C ILE A 143 -15.03 -1.55 4.36
N ILE A 144 -16.32 -1.52 4.66
CA ILE A 144 -17.06 -2.66 5.19
C ILE A 144 -17.02 -3.84 4.21
N LYS A 145 -17.26 -3.56 2.93
CA LYS A 145 -17.27 -4.57 1.87
C LYS A 145 -15.89 -5.22 1.70
N SER A 146 -14.82 -4.43 1.70
CA SER A 146 -13.45 -4.93 1.62
C SER A 146 -13.15 -5.91 2.77
N ASN A 147 -13.46 -5.50 3.98
CA ASN A 147 -13.23 -6.28 5.18
C ASN A 147 -13.97 -7.64 5.11
N GLN A 148 -15.23 -7.62 4.64
CA GLN A 148 -16.04 -8.83 4.51
C GLN A 148 -15.54 -9.77 3.39
N ILE A 149 -15.13 -9.23 2.24
CA ILE A 149 -14.59 -10.03 1.13
C ILE A 149 -13.31 -10.75 1.57
N ILE A 150 -12.38 -10.04 2.20
CA ILE A 150 -11.14 -10.65 2.70
C ILE A 150 -11.47 -11.75 3.72
N LYS A 151 -12.40 -11.50 4.65
CA LYS A 151 -12.87 -12.52 5.60
C LYS A 151 -13.45 -13.75 4.89
N ASN A 152 -14.25 -13.56 3.86
CA ASN A 152 -14.88 -14.67 3.14
C ASN A 152 -13.84 -15.51 2.37
N ILE A 153 -12.84 -14.85 1.77
CA ILE A 153 -11.80 -15.51 0.98
C ILE A 153 -10.77 -16.21 1.87
N PHE A 154 -10.24 -15.52 2.88
CA PHE A 154 -9.10 -16.00 3.68
C PHE A 154 -9.48 -16.63 5.02
N GLY A 155 -10.73 -16.48 5.46
CA GLY A 155 -11.23 -17.03 6.74
C GLY A 155 -10.96 -16.14 7.95
N TYR A 156 -10.27 -15.02 7.81
CA TYR A 156 -9.96 -14.06 8.87
C TYR A 156 -10.11 -12.62 8.40
N TYR A 157 -10.32 -11.68 9.31
CA TYR A 157 -10.28 -10.25 9.01
C TYR A 157 -8.84 -9.76 8.90
N PRO A 158 -8.55 -8.80 7.99
CA PRO A 158 -7.20 -8.26 7.84
C PRO A 158 -6.73 -7.58 9.13
N SER A 159 -5.45 -7.79 9.49
CA SER A 159 -4.82 -7.12 10.63
C SER A 159 -4.32 -5.72 10.29
N GLY A 160 -4.02 -5.47 9.02
CA GLY A 160 -3.48 -4.22 8.51
C GLY A 160 -4.36 -3.57 7.47
N TRP A 161 -4.16 -2.27 7.28
CA TRP A 161 -4.87 -1.44 6.31
C TRP A 161 -3.92 -0.50 5.58
N TYR A 162 -4.13 -0.31 4.30
CA TYR A 162 -3.51 0.71 3.46
C TYR A 162 -4.46 1.12 2.36
N THR A 163 -4.79 2.40 2.24
CA THR A 163 -5.63 2.91 1.15
C THR A 163 -4.79 3.54 0.05
N GLY A 164 -3.71 4.25 0.42
CA GLY A 164 -2.81 4.95 -0.48
C GLY A 164 -3.38 6.21 -1.11
N ARG A 165 -4.68 6.22 -1.47
CA ARG A 165 -5.40 7.36 -2.05
C ARG A 165 -6.56 7.77 -1.14
N THR A 166 -6.21 8.20 0.08
CA THR A 166 -7.12 8.45 1.19
C THR A 166 -7.95 9.74 1.02
N SER A 167 -9.12 9.76 1.68
CA SER A 167 -9.85 10.97 2.00
C SER A 167 -9.49 11.48 3.40
N PRO A 168 -9.92 12.69 3.81
CA PRO A 168 -9.82 13.14 5.20
C PRO A 168 -10.57 12.26 6.21
N ASN A 169 -11.47 11.40 5.75
CA ASN A 169 -12.31 10.56 6.60
C ASN A 169 -11.78 9.12 6.73
N THR A 170 -10.92 8.68 5.82
CA THR A 170 -10.52 7.27 5.65
C THR A 170 -10.14 6.62 6.98
N ARG A 171 -9.15 7.17 7.70
CA ARG A 171 -8.68 6.56 8.96
C ARG A 171 -9.79 6.42 10.00
N ASN A 172 -10.60 7.44 10.18
CA ASN A 172 -11.71 7.38 11.14
C ASN A 172 -12.76 6.35 10.73
N LEU A 173 -13.09 6.26 9.44
CA LEU A 173 -14.03 5.26 8.93
C LEU A 173 -13.49 3.83 9.06
N VAL A 174 -12.20 3.63 8.78
CA VAL A 174 -11.54 2.33 9.01
C VAL A 174 -11.61 1.92 10.47
N LEU A 175 -11.23 2.80 11.39
CA LEU A 175 -11.22 2.52 12.83
C LEU A 175 -12.62 2.34 13.43
N LYS A 176 -13.64 2.93 12.82
CA LYS A 176 -15.04 2.76 13.20
C LYS A 176 -15.60 1.40 12.79
N ASN A 177 -15.20 0.90 11.61
CA ASN A 177 -15.85 -0.22 10.95
C ASN A 177 -15.00 -1.50 10.92
N THR A 178 -13.77 -1.46 11.43
CA THR A 178 -12.85 -2.60 11.43
C THR A 178 -12.09 -2.73 12.75
N ASP A 179 -11.48 -3.89 12.95
CA ASP A 179 -10.61 -4.18 14.09
C ASP A 179 -9.14 -4.29 13.67
N VAL A 180 -8.73 -3.56 12.62
CA VAL A 180 -7.34 -3.56 12.18
C VAL A 180 -6.41 -3.06 13.28
N LEU A 181 -5.24 -3.69 13.38
CA LEU A 181 -4.23 -3.39 14.40
C LEU A 181 -3.38 -2.20 13.99
N TYR A 182 -3.16 -2.00 12.68
CA TYR A 182 -2.35 -0.93 12.13
C TYR A 182 -2.89 -0.42 10.80
N ASP A 183 -2.53 0.80 10.44
CA ASP A 183 -2.58 1.29 9.06
C ASP A 183 -1.22 1.81 8.59
N SER A 184 -1.02 1.80 7.28
CA SER A 184 0.19 2.30 6.61
C SER A 184 -0.06 3.57 5.78
N ASP A 185 -1.19 4.24 5.98
CA ASP A 185 -1.55 5.48 5.29
C ASP A 185 -0.82 6.71 5.89
N ALA A 186 0.49 6.62 6.02
CA ALA A 186 1.38 7.68 6.46
C ALA A 186 2.77 7.53 5.80
N TYR A 187 3.42 8.65 5.52
CA TYR A 187 4.72 8.73 4.82
C TYR A 187 5.69 9.67 5.56
N ASP A 188 5.47 9.89 6.85
CA ASP A 188 6.03 10.98 7.63
C ASP A 188 7.05 10.55 8.68
N ASP A 189 7.35 9.24 8.77
CA ASP A 189 8.32 8.70 9.73
C ASP A 189 8.99 7.41 9.23
N ASP A 190 10.16 7.08 9.79
CA ASP A 190 10.88 5.83 9.53
C ASP A 190 10.54 4.72 10.53
N ILE A 191 9.87 5.06 11.64
CA ILE A 191 9.51 4.12 12.70
C ILE A 191 8.01 4.09 12.96
N PRO A 192 7.46 2.95 13.40
CA PRO A 192 6.07 2.88 13.83
C PRO A 192 5.78 3.79 15.01
N TYR A 193 4.61 4.42 15.01
CA TYR A 193 4.18 5.28 16.08
C TYR A 193 2.69 5.13 16.40
N TRP A 194 2.29 5.61 17.59
CA TRP A 194 0.92 5.53 18.05
C TRP A 194 0.19 6.84 17.87
N VAL A 195 -1.01 6.77 17.31
CA VAL A 195 -1.98 7.87 17.26
C VAL A 195 -3.19 7.55 18.13
N LYS A 196 -4.03 8.54 18.41
CA LYS A 196 -5.26 8.38 19.21
C LYS A 196 -6.45 9.09 18.56
N PRO A 197 -6.86 8.70 17.33
CA PRO A 197 -8.08 9.22 16.75
C PRO A 197 -9.28 8.86 17.64
N ASP A 198 -10.13 9.84 17.95
CA ASP A 198 -11.31 9.67 18.81
C ASP A 198 -11.01 8.91 20.12
N ASN A 199 -9.83 9.14 20.71
CA ASN A 199 -9.30 8.46 21.91
C ASN A 199 -9.06 6.95 21.78
N LYS A 200 -9.18 6.35 20.60
CA LYS A 200 -8.83 4.97 20.33
C LYS A 200 -7.35 4.89 19.94
N LYS A 201 -6.56 4.14 20.72
CA LYS A 201 -5.12 3.92 20.42
C LYS A 201 -4.98 3.09 19.14
N HIS A 202 -4.21 3.56 18.18
CA HIS A 202 -4.00 2.92 16.90
C HIS A 202 -2.54 3.02 16.46
N LEU A 203 -2.01 1.95 15.86
CA LEU A 203 -0.63 1.89 15.38
C LEU A 203 -0.54 2.37 13.93
N ILE A 204 0.39 3.26 13.67
CA ILE A 204 0.81 3.62 12.32
C ILE A 204 2.13 2.91 12.03
N ILE A 205 2.19 2.22 10.90
CA ILE A 205 3.43 1.69 10.32
C ILE A 205 3.66 2.46 9.02
N PRO A 206 4.52 3.49 9.03
CA PRO A 206 4.69 4.35 7.87
C PRO A 206 5.12 3.56 6.62
N TYR A 207 4.60 3.97 5.46
CA TYR A 207 4.92 3.38 4.18
C TYR A 207 6.11 4.12 3.54
N THR A 208 7.14 3.38 3.14
CA THR A 208 8.34 3.95 2.50
C THR A 208 8.08 4.14 1.01
N LEU A 209 7.36 5.20 0.65
CA LEU A 209 6.88 5.45 -0.71
C LEU A 209 8.01 5.60 -1.74
N ASP A 210 9.14 6.12 -1.32
CA ASP A 210 10.34 6.29 -2.15
C ASP A 210 11.01 4.96 -2.52
N ASN A 211 10.79 3.89 -1.75
CA ASN A 211 11.25 2.53 -2.04
C ASN A 211 10.25 1.72 -2.89
N ASN A 212 9.21 2.36 -3.41
CA ASN A 212 8.19 1.73 -4.23
C ASN A 212 8.62 1.69 -5.70
N ASP A 213 8.41 0.56 -6.37
CA ASP A 213 8.70 0.35 -7.79
C ASP A 213 7.82 1.16 -8.73
N MET A 214 6.74 1.79 -8.24
CA MET A 214 5.96 2.75 -9.04
C MET A 214 6.83 3.87 -9.66
N ARG A 215 8.02 4.12 -9.09
CA ARG A 215 8.98 5.09 -9.62
C ARG A 215 9.52 4.73 -11.00
N PHE A 216 9.40 3.48 -11.46
CA PHE A 216 9.66 3.14 -12.86
C PHE A 216 8.67 3.82 -13.83
N ALA A 217 7.46 4.14 -13.36
CA ALA A 217 6.42 4.79 -14.14
C ALA A 217 6.39 6.32 -13.98
N THR A 218 7.29 6.91 -13.19
CA THR A 218 7.34 8.35 -12.93
C THR A 218 8.50 9.01 -13.69
N THR A 219 8.35 10.29 -14.02
CA THR A 219 9.45 11.10 -14.56
C THR A 219 10.58 11.15 -13.52
N GLN A 220 11.83 10.97 -13.97
CA GLN A 220 13.03 10.93 -13.11
C GLN A 220 13.01 9.75 -12.09
N GLY A 221 12.26 8.72 -12.38
CA GLY A 221 12.26 7.48 -11.60
C GLY A 221 13.40 6.54 -12.02
N PHE A 222 13.21 5.24 -11.75
CA PHE A 222 14.18 4.21 -12.10
C PHE A 222 14.10 3.84 -13.58
N ASN A 223 15.27 3.64 -14.23
CA ASN A 223 15.35 3.22 -15.62
C ASN A 223 15.80 1.74 -15.74
N THR A 224 16.51 1.22 -14.74
CA THR A 224 17.05 -0.14 -14.74
C THR A 224 16.78 -0.83 -13.40
N GLY A 225 16.85 -2.16 -13.39
CA GLY A 225 16.81 -2.93 -12.15
C GLY A 225 17.98 -2.60 -11.21
N ASP A 226 19.14 -2.24 -11.77
CA ASP A 226 20.30 -1.83 -10.99
C ASP A 226 20.08 -0.49 -10.29
N ASP A 227 19.40 0.46 -10.94
CA ASP A 227 19.02 1.73 -10.28
C ASP A 227 18.15 1.46 -9.05
N PHE A 228 17.15 0.61 -9.20
CA PHE A 228 16.27 0.23 -8.09
C PHE A 228 17.01 -0.51 -6.98
N TYR A 229 17.83 -1.49 -7.36
CA TYR A 229 18.65 -2.23 -6.39
C TYR A 229 19.59 -1.31 -5.60
N ASN A 230 20.32 -0.43 -6.28
CA ASN A 230 21.23 0.51 -5.62
C ASN A 230 20.48 1.45 -4.69
N TYR A 231 19.34 1.97 -5.12
CA TYR A 231 18.51 2.83 -4.27
C TYR A 231 18.02 2.12 -3.01
N LEU A 232 17.48 0.90 -3.13
CA LEU A 232 17.04 0.09 -2.00
C LEU A 232 18.21 -0.26 -1.07
N LYS A 233 19.38 -0.57 -1.63
CA LYS A 233 20.59 -0.85 -0.87
C LYS A 233 21.04 0.37 -0.08
N ASP A 234 21.08 1.54 -0.69
CA ASP A 234 21.50 2.78 -0.04
C ASP A 234 20.51 3.17 1.07
N SER A 235 19.21 3.03 0.83
CA SER A 235 18.16 3.20 1.86
C SER A 235 18.38 2.25 3.04
N PHE A 236 18.63 0.95 2.75
CA PHE A 236 18.90 -0.05 3.77
C PHE A 236 20.16 0.29 4.57
N ASP A 237 21.28 0.57 3.91
CA ASP A 237 22.56 0.87 4.55
C ASP A 237 22.47 2.14 5.42
N THR A 238 21.75 3.15 4.95
CA THR A 238 21.51 4.38 5.70
C THR A 238 20.73 4.10 6.98
N LEU A 239 19.58 3.45 6.89
CA LEU A 239 18.75 3.13 8.05
C LEU A 239 19.45 2.14 9.00
N TYR A 240 20.24 1.21 8.48
CA TYR A 240 21.00 0.25 9.28
C TYR A 240 22.15 0.89 10.07
N THR A 241 22.77 1.93 9.52
CA THR A 241 23.88 2.65 10.20
C THR A 241 23.37 3.70 11.17
N CYS A 242 22.19 4.23 10.97
CA CYS A 242 21.54 5.21 11.85
C CYS A 242 20.96 4.61 13.13
N LEU A 243 21.68 3.73 13.75
CA LEU A 243 21.34 2.84 14.86
C LEU A 243 20.62 3.45 16.07
N LEU A 244 20.67 4.77 16.21
CA LEU A 244 20.18 5.50 17.38
C LEU A 244 19.48 6.81 17.01
N TYR A 245 19.45 7.15 15.73
CA TYR A 245 18.84 8.37 15.24
C TYR A 245 17.94 8.03 14.08
N THR A 246 16.73 8.54 14.06
CA THR A 246 15.91 8.61 12.86
C THR A 246 16.77 9.23 11.77
N SER A 247 17.04 8.50 10.71
CA SER A 247 17.82 9.00 9.60
C SER A 247 17.07 10.18 8.96
N PRO A 248 17.76 11.25 8.58
CA PRO A 248 17.17 12.17 7.63
C PRO A 248 16.77 11.37 6.38
N SER A 249 15.55 11.60 5.94
CA SER A 249 15.06 11.00 4.69
C SER A 249 16.06 11.27 3.56
N PRO A 250 16.26 10.35 2.60
CA PRO A 250 17.06 10.62 1.40
C PRO A 250 16.65 11.90 0.64
N ARG A 251 15.54 12.52 1.03
CA ARG A 251 15.08 13.82 0.52
C ARG A 251 15.88 15.02 1.02
N ASP A 252 16.75 14.84 2.01
CA ASP A 252 17.52 15.93 2.64
C ASP A 252 18.93 16.10 2.02
N TYR A 253 19.22 15.43 0.89
CA TYR A 253 20.48 15.56 0.13
C TYR A 253 20.24 16.03 -1.30
#